data_7db5055e7ee27c085b45bc34d896dfc6
#
_entry.id   7db5055e7ee27c085b45bc34d896dfc6
#
_cell.length_a   1.000
_cell.length_b   1.000
_cell.length_c   1.000
_cell.angle_alpha   90.00
_cell.angle_beta   90.00
_cell.angle_gamma   90.00
#
_symmetry.space_group_name_H-M   'P 1'
#
loop_
_entity.id
_entity.type
_entity.pdbx_description
1 polymer ?
#
loop_
_entity_poly.entity_id
_entity_poly.type
_entity_poly.pdbx_seq_one_letter_code
_entity_poly.pdbx_strand_id
1 'polypeptide(L)'
;MKAGKLRKLSLAALLSLALAVPMTGGSCKAAENLINMQPTYRDVVVANVQNDNGAPRQLRMNVFVPPKAKDEKVPVLVFVHGGGWARGSYEGEDVKQSASNTAQAGNNGLMDKDNNSSYKIFKDVLNHGIAFVSVDYRLNSEAAFPAQIYDVKAAVRFVRAHAAEYGLDPERIAIAGTSAGAHLAAELAVTSGNKDLEGNEGGNLEYSSSVKACVDYYGPTNLLTMAPEMSTKLQDPAQAAETHDSVRANESILLGFVGEGQGVGTLRKVAEAQDKTSPYWKMVELAKLASPVYQVTKDAPPFFIAHGGHDSLVPIQQSISLQKALTDAGVENLFMCNSQAPHGYQGEDTNKAMMRWLCRQLDVKY
;
A
#
# COMPACT_ATOMS: atom_id res chain seq x y z
N MET A 1 -29.62 91.53 -20.82
CA MET A 1 -30.54 91.14 -21.94
C MET A 1 -30.33 89.74 -22.35
N LYS A 2 -31.38 88.96 -22.40
CA LYS A 2 -31.58 87.59 -22.96
C LYS A 2 -31.03 86.39 -22.19
N ALA A 3 -31.98 85.75 -21.53
CA ALA A 3 -31.94 84.40 -20.93
C ALA A 3 -31.70 83.29 -21.93
N GLY A 4 -30.90 82.34 -21.57
CA GLY A 4 -30.68 81.06 -22.31
C GLY A 4 -31.12 79.86 -21.48
N LYS A 5 -32.12 79.20 -21.97
CA LYS A 5 -32.85 78.09 -21.32
C LYS A 5 -31.97 76.90 -21.00
N LEU A 6 -32.02 76.41 -19.74
CA LEU A 6 -31.59 75.08 -19.36
C LEU A 6 -32.48 74.03 -20.01
N ARG A 7 -31.91 73.14 -20.82
CA ARG A 7 -32.55 71.88 -21.22
C ARG A 7 -32.16 70.80 -20.18
N LYS A 8 -33.19 70.28 -19.53
CA LYS A 8 -33.09 69.02 -18.75
C LYS A 8 -32.80 67.83 -19.65
N LEU A 9 -31.71 67.22 -19.48
CA LEU A 9 -31.48 65.88 -20.05
C LEU A 9 -32.00 64.86 -19.02
N SER A 10 -32.96 64.06 -19.48
CA SER A 10 -33.53 62.96 -18.77
C SER A 10 -32.52 61.82 -18.73
N LEU A 11 -32.24 61.31 -17.51
CA LEU A 11 -31.46 60.13 -17.25
C LEU A 11 -32.27 58.88 -17.67
N ALA A 12 -31.89 58.29 -18.82
CA ALA A 12 -32.43 56.99 -19.18
C ALA A 12 -31.82 55.91 -18.32
N ALA A 13 -32.64 55.25 -17.55
CA ALA A 13 -32.28 54.07 -16.78
C ALA A 13 -31.95 52.92 -17.71
N LEU A 14 -30.69 52.54 -17.80
CA LEU A 14 -30.25 51.25 -18.36
C LEU A 14 -30.61 50.16 -17.37
N LEU A 15 -31.71 49.45 -17.64
CA LEU A 15 -32.00 48.17 -17.02
C LEU A 15 -30.99 47.15 -17.57
N SER A 16 -29.96 46.84 -16.84
CA SER A 16 -29.13 45.66 -17.08
C SER A 16 -29.95 44.42 -16.68
N LEU A 17 -30.46 43.72 -17.67
CA LEU A 17 -31.02 42.40 -17.52
C LEU A 17 -29.85 41.46 -17.17
N ALA A 18 -29.67 41.23 -15.86
CA ALA A 18 -28.85 40.14 -15.37
C ALA A 18 -29.60 38.85 -15.71
N LEU A 19 -29.18 38.20 -16.80
CA LEU A 19 -29.50 36.81 -17.03
C LEU A 19 -28.92 36.00 -15.87
N ALA A 20 -29.78 35.69 -14.91
CA ALA A 20 -29.52 34.67 -13.91
C ALA A 20 -29.46 33.35 -14.68
N VAL A 21 -28.24 32.94 -15.04
CA VAL A 21 -27.95 31.54 -15.38
C VAL A 21 -28.30 30.81 -14.08
N PRO A 22 -29.24 29.85 -14.08
CA PRO A 22 -29.39 28.97 -12.95
C PRO A 22 -28.07 28.22 -12.83
N MET A 23 -27.25 28.56 -11.85
CA MET A 23 -26.28 27.62 -11.34
C MET A 23 -27.13 26.44 -10.84
N THR A 24 -27.31 25.47 -11.69
CA THR A 24 -27.61 24.13 -11.23
C THR A 24 -26.39 23.78 -10.37
N GLY A 25 -26.53 24.06 -9.09
CA GLY A 25 -25.69 23.48 -8.09
C GLY A 25 -25.80 21.98 -8.28
N GLY A 26 -24.95 21.44 -9.13
CA GLY A 26 -24.56 20.07 -9.01
C GLY A 26 -24.03 19.96 -7.59
N SER A 27 -24.91 19.58 -6.68
CA SER A 27 -24.52 19.03 -5.41
C SER A 27 -23.48 18.00 -5.78
N CYS A 28 -22.18 18.31 -5.60
CA CYS A 28 -21.21 17.29 -5.34
C CYS A 28 -21.81 16.53 -4.16
N LYS A 29 -22.54 15.45 -4.42
CA LYS A 29 -22.79 14.46 -3.39
C LYS A 29 -21.40 14.16 -2.90
N ALA A 30 -21.10 14.60 -1.67
CA ALA A 30 -19.92 14.18 -0.97
C ALA A 30 -19.82 12.69 -1.23
N ALA A 31 -18.73 12.24 -1.83
CA ALA A 31 -18.59 10.86 -2.21
C ALA A 31 -18.98 10.02 -1.00
N GLU A 32 -19.90 9.11 -1.21
CA GLU A 32 -20.27 8.16 -0.17
C GLU A 32 -18.96 7.55 0.29
N ASN A 33 -18.67 7.66 1.58
CA ASN A 33 -17.45 7.14 2.16
C ASN A 33 -17.28 5.68 1.72
N LEU A 34 -16.05 5.23 1.42
CA LEU A 34 -15.72 3.83 1.12
C LEU A 34 -16.39 2.82 2.05
N ILE A 35 -16.71 3.23 3.29
CA ILE A 35 -17.44 2.45 4.29
C ILE A 35 -18.78 1.91 3.80
N ASN A 36 -19.49 2.68 2.99
CA ASN A 36 -20.79 2.29 2.46
C ASN A 36 -20.68 1.76 1.02
N MET A 37 -19.48 1.78 0.44
CA MET A 37 -19.27 1.26 -0.90
C MET A 37 -19.09 -0.24 -0.87
N GLN A 38 -19.96 -0.94 -1.57
CA GLN A 38 -19.75 -2.34 -1.89
C GLN A 38 -18.74 -2.41 -3.04
N PRO A 39 -17.87 -3.43 -3.06
CA PRO A 39 -17.02 -3.67 -4.23
C PRO A 39 -17.87 -3.75 -5.50
N THR A 40 -17.37 -3.18 -6.59
CA THR A 40 -17.99 -3.34 -7.91
C THR A 40 -17.91 -4.80 -8.36
N TYR A 41 -16.76 -5.43 -8.06
CA TYR A 41 -16.55 -6.87 -8.23
C TYR A 41 -16.02 -7.43 -6.92
N ARG A 42 -16.75 -8.40 -6.36
CA ARG A 42 -16.47 -8.99 -5.04
C ARG A 42 -15.91 -10.39 -5.19
N ASP A 43 -15.00 -10.76 -4.28
CA ASP A 43 -14.51 -12.13 -4.10
C ASP A 43 -13.90 -12.73 -5.38
N VAL A 44 -13.32 -11.89 -6.24
CA VAL A 44 -12.71 -12.33 -7.49
C VAL A 44 -11.52 -13.24 -7.20
N VAL A 45 -11.54 -14.44 -7.73
CA VAL A 45 -10.45 -15.42 -7.56
C VAL A 45 -9.29 -15.05 -8.49
N VAL A 46 -8.14 -14.73 -7.92
CA VAL A 46 -6.90 -14.38 -8.62
C VAL A 46 -6.09 -15.64 -8.95
N ALA A 47 -5.96 -16.52 -7.96
CA ALA A 47 -5.17 -17.75 -8.09
C ALA A 47 -5.69 -18.85 -7.17
N ASN A 48 -5.46 -20.11 -7.59
CA ASN A 48 -5.54 -21.28 -6.72
C ASN A 48 -4.11 -21.73 -6.43
N VAL A 49 -3.72 -21.69 -5.18
CA VAL A 49 -2.37 -21.99 -4.71
C VAL A 49 -2.41 -23.10 -3.66
N GLN A 50 -1.25 -23.56 -3.25
CA GLN A 50 -1.10 -24.49 -2.13
C GLN A 50 -0.27 -23.82 -1.03
N ASN A 51 -0.64 -24.09 0.20
CA ASN A 51 0.16 -23.77 1.38
C ASN A 51 1.34 -24.76 1.49
N ASP A 52 2.32 -24.45 2.33
CA ASP A 52 3.49 -25.31 2.53
C ASP A 52 3.13 -26.73 3.04
N ASN A 53 2.01 -26.87 3.71
CA ASN A 53 1.46 -28.17 4.15
C ASN A 53 0.62 -28.89 3.08
N GLY A 54 0.56 -28.36 1.85
CA GLY A 54 -0.22 -28.88 0.74
C GLY A 54 -1.72 -28.55 0.76
N ALA A 55 -2.19 -27.80 1.74
CA ALA A 55 -3.60 -27.39 1.79
C ALA A 55 -3.94 -26.39 0.67
N PRO A 56 -5.08 -26.57 -0.04
CA PRO A 56 -5.48 -25.64 -1.09
C PRO A 56 -5.89 -24.28 -0.52
N ARG A 57 -5.51 -23.20 -1.20
CA ARG A 57 -5.83 -21.82 -0.88
C ARG A 57 -6.28 -21.06 -2.13
N GLN A 58 -7.36 -20.30 -2.02
CA GLN A 58 -7.74 -19.35 -3.07
C GLN A 58 -7.31 -17.95 -2.66
N LEU A 59 -6.51 -17.33 -3.48
CA LEU A 59 -6.21 -15.90 -3.38
C LEU A 59 -7.32 -15.12 -4.06
N ARG A 60 -7.80 -14.09 -3.41
CA ARG A 60 -8.94 -13.29 -3.88
C ARG A 60 -8.62 -11.80 -3.87
N MET A 61 -9.48 -11.04 -4.53
CA MET A 61 -9.45 -9.57 -4.50
C MET A 61 -10.87 -9.00 -4.54
N ASN A 62 -10.99 -7.77 -4.04
CA ASN A 62 -12.15 -6.91 -4.25
C ASN A 62 -11.76 -5.74 -5.14
N VAL A 63 -12.61 -5.41 -6.12
CA VAL A 63 -12.40 -4.30 -7.05
C VAL A 63 -13.47 -3.24 -6.84
N PHE A 64 -13.04 -2.03 -6.55
CA PHE A 64 -13.89 -0.85 -6.42
C PHE A 64 -13.60 0.08 -7.61
N VAL A 65 -14.60 0.28 -8.47
CA VAL A 65 -14.46 1.13 -9.66
C VAL A 65 -15.20 2.44 -9.40
N PRO A 66 -14.55 3.61 -9.53
CA PRO A 66 -15.23 4.90 -9.37
C PRO A 66 -16.25 5.12 -10.49
N PRO A 67 -17.26 5.99 -10.29
CA PRO A 67 -18.11 6.46 -11.37
C PRO A 67 -17.24 7.07 -12.48
N LYS A 68 -17.45 6.65 -13.71
CA LYS A 68 -16.67 7.08 -14.88
C LYS A 68 -17.55 7.45 -16.07
N ALA A 69 -16.99 8.22 -16.99
CA ALA A 69 -17.63 8.42 -18.27
C ALA A 69 -17.69 7.10 -19.05
N LYS A 70 -18.68 6.98 -19.95
CA LYS A 70 -18.79 5.81 -20.83
C LYS A 70 -17.49 5.68 -21.64
N ASP A 71 -16.98 4.47 -21.73
CA ASP A 71 -15.75 4.11 -22.47
C ASP A 71 -14.43 4.67 -21.89
N GLU A 72 -14.44 5.29 -20.72
CA GLU A 72 -13.23 5.73 -20.04
C GLU A 72 -12.58 4.58 -19.27
N LYS A 73 -11.26 4.39 -19.45
CA LYS A 73 -10.45 3.47 -18.64
C LYS A 73 -9.87 4.23 -17.46
N VAL A 74 -10.01 3.69 -16.27
CA VAL A 74 -9.55 4.34 -15.04
C VAL A 74 -8.23 3.75 -14.54
N PRO A 75 -7.29 4.57 -14.02
CA PRO A 75 -6.08 4.07 -13.38
C PRO A 75 -6.42 3.28 -12.13
N VAL A 76 -5.47 2.52 -11.65
CA VAL A 76 -5.66 1.54 -10.56
C VAL A 76 -4.65 1.75 -9.46
N LEU A 77 -5.10 1.71 -8.21
CA LEU A 77 -4.28 1.50 -7.05
C LEU A 77 -4.54 0.08 -6.52
N VAL A 78 -3.56 -0.80 -6.66
CA VAL A 78 -3.56 -2.11 -6.01
C VAL A 78 -3.10 -1.93 -4.56
N PHE A 79 -3.89 -2.38 -3.61
CA PHE A 79 -3.63 -2.26 -2.19
C PHE A 79 -3.34 -3.61 -1.56
N VAL A 80 -2.23 -3.69 -0.83
CA VAL A 80 -1.79 -4.85 -0.07
C VAL A 80 -1.98 -4.58 1.42
N HIS A 81 -2.76 -5.44 2.08
CA HIS A 81 -3.08 -5.26 3.50
C HIS A 81 -1.88 -5.51 4.42
N GLY A 82 -1.87 -4.83 5.57
CA GLY A 82 -0.90 -5.06 6.64
C GLY A 82 -1.24 -6.30 7.49
N GLY A 83 -0.79 -6.30 8.73
CA GLY A 83 -1.08 -7.38 9.68
C GLY A 83 0.10 -8.28 10.02
N GLY A 84 1.35 -7.81 9.83
CA GLY A 84 2.57 -8.55 10.18
C GLY A 84 2.75 -9.85 9.41
N TRP A 85 2.24 -9.92 8.18
CA TRP A 85 2.15 -11.13 7.34
C TRP A 85 1.39 -12.30 8.00
N ALA A 86 0.87 -12.13 9.22
CA ALA A 86 0.26 -13.18 10.04
C ALA A 86 -1.29 -13.10 10.08
N ARG A 87 -1.88 -12.00 9.63
CA ARG A 87 -3.33 -11.75 9.63
C ARG A 87 -3.72 -10.75 8.55
N GLY A 88 -5.03 -10.60 8.34
CA GLY A 88 -5.60 -9.75 7.32
C GLY A 88 -6.02 -10.53 6.08
N SER A 89 -6.65 -9.84 5.14
CA SER A 89 -7.09 -10.37 3.86
C SER A 89 -7.42 -9.23 2.89
N TYR A 90 -7.84 -9.55 1.68
CA TYR A 90 -8.39 -8.58 0.71
C TYR A 90 -9.63 -7.82 1.24
N GLU A 91 -10.21 -8.23 2.36
CA GLU A 91 -11.30 -7.53 3.03
C GLU A 91 -10.80 -6.53 4.09
N GLY A 92 -9.52 -6.55 4.46
CA GLY A 92 -8.87 -5.63 5.38
C GLY A 92 -7.91 -6.28 6.38
N GLU A 93 -7.23 -5.44 7.17
CA GLU A 93 -6.20 -5.87 8.13
C GLU A 93 -6.76 -6.63 9.33
N ASP A 94 -7.99 -6.34 9.75
CA ASP A 94 -8.61 -6.87 10.96
C ASP A 94 -9.70 -7.92 10.70
N VAL A 95 -9.88 -8.34 9.44
CA VAL A 95 -10.83 -9.38 9.11
C VAL A 95 -10.32 -10.73 9.56
N LYS A 96 -11.08 -11.30 10.45
CA LYS A 96 -10.78 -12.44 11.28
C LYS A 96 -10.28 -13.68 10.55
N GLN A 97 -9.14 -14.14 10.98
CA GLN A 97 -8.97 -15.55 11.25
C GLN A 97 -9.67 -15.90 12.58
N SER A 98 -10.97 -15.97 12.61
CA SER A 98 -11.70 -16.47 13.75
C SER A 98 -12.77 -17.43 13.33
N ALA A 99 -12.35 -18.62 12.90
CA ALA A 99 -13.20 -19.80 13.00
C ALA A 99 -13.20 -20.39 14.43
N SER A 100 -12.47 -19.78 15.37
CA SER A 100 -12.46 -20.25 16.76
C SER A 100 -12.08 -19.11 17.70
N ASN A 101 -13.01 -18.33 18.14
CA ASN A 101 -13.28 -17.88 19.48
C ASN A 101 -14.11 -16.60 19.50
N THR A 102 -15.34 -16.78 20.01
CA THR A 102 -16.20 -15.81 20.70
C THR A 102 -16.38 -14.40 20.12
N ALA A 103 -17.57 -14.20 19.59
CA ALA A 103 -18.45 -13.01 19.66
C ALA A 103 -17.85 -11.72 20.24
N GLN A 104 -16.91 -11.12 19.55
CA GLN A 104 -16.61 -9.68 19.64
C GLN A 104 -16.10 -9.20 18.29
N ALA A 105 -16.88 -9.52 17.30
CA ALA A 105 -16.66 -9.11 15.94
C ALA A 105 -17.52 -7.89 15.68
N GLY A 106 -17.00 -6.75 15.97
CA GLY A 106 -17.33 -5.58 15.18
C GLY A 106 -16.99 -5.89 13.73
N ASN A 107 -17.81 -5.48 12.83
CA ASN A 107 -17.73 -5.63 11.39
C ASN A 107 -16.56 -4.81 10.84
N ASN A 108 -15.32 -5.29 10.98
CA ASN A 108 -14.11 -4.47 10.90
C ASN A 108 -13.27 -4.86 9.71
N GLY A 109 -13.88 -4.86 8.53
CA GLY A 109 -13.17 -4.98 7.28
C GLY A 109 -12.39 -3.71 6.93
N LEU A 110 -11.79 -3.68 5.76
CA LEU A 110 -11.09 -2.54 5.16
C LEU A 110 -11.85 -1.21 5.34
N MET A 111 -13.15 -1.29 5.59
CA MET A 111 -14.11 -0.20 5.65
C MET A 111 -14.51 0.21 7.08
N ASP A 112 -13.83 -0.26 8.13
CA ASP A 112 -14.06 0.26 9.50
C ASP A 112 -13.41 1.64 9.66
N LYS A 113 -14.26 2.66 9.61
CA LYS A 113 -13.85 4.07 9.66
C LYS A 113 -13.16 4.47 10.97
N ASP A 114 -13.49 3.80 12.06
CA ASP A 114 -13.09 4.25 13.38
C ASP A 114 -11.73 3.68 13.78
N ASN A 115 -11.41 2.48 13.32
CA ASN A 115 -10.20 1.74 13.72
C ASN A 115 -9.28 1.31 12.57
N ASN A 116 -9.65 1.54 11.30
CA ASN A 116 -8.85 1.09 10.17
C ASN A 116 -7.98 2.22 9.60
N SER A 117 -6.66 2.12 9.81
CA SER A 117 -5.68 3.06 9.28
C SER A 117 -5.70 3.10 7.75
N SER A 118 -5.82 1.95 7.10
CA SER A 118 -5.85 1.84 5.64
C SER A 118 -7.04 2.57 5.04
N TYR A 119 -8.23 2.46 5.67
CA TYR A 119 -9.38 3.24 5.25
C TYR A 119 -9.11 4.74 5.32
N LYS A 120 -8.57 5.24 6.43
CA LYS A 120 -8.27 6.66 6.61
C LYS A 120 -7.26 7.18 5.59
N ILE A 121 -6.31 6.33 5.18
CA ILE A 121 -5.28 6.67 4.20
C ILE A 121 -5.86 6.70 2.78
N PHE A 122 -6.64 5.71 2.39
CA PHE A 122 -7.05 5.51 0.98
C PHE A 122 -8.50 5.86 0.66
N LYS A 123 -9.26 6.41 1.62
CA LYS A 123 -10.69 6.76 1.47
C LYS A 123 -11.00 7.66 0.26
N ASP A 124 -10.05 8.49 -0.15
CA ASP A 124 -10.26 9.49 -1.20
C ASP A 124 -9.84 9.00 -2.60
N VAL A 125 -9.25 7.80 -2.73
CA VAL A 125 -8.73 7.28 -4.01
C VAL A 125 -9.84 7.25 -5.08
N LEU A 126 -11.00 6.71 -4.75
CA LEU A 126 -12.14 6.65 -5.68
C LEU A 126 -12.69 8.02 -6.05
N ASN A 127 -12.62 8.99 -5.14
CA ASN A 127 -13.07 10.37 -5.39
C ASN A 127 -12.23 11.08 -6.46
N HIS A 128 -10.99 10.64 -6.65
CA HIS A 128 -10.08 11.14 -7.67
C HIS A 128 -10.10 10.32 -8.96
N GLY A 129 -11.11 9.44 -9.12
CA GLY A 129 -11.25 8.66 -10.35
C GLY A 129 -10.23 7.52 -10.51
N ILE A 130 -9.63 7.07 -9.41
CA ILE A 130 -8.69 5.95 -9.37
C ILE A 130 -9.43 4.72 -8.81
N ALA A 131 -9.41 3.61 -9.52
CA ALA A 131 -9.96 2.35 -9.01
C ALA A 131 -9.10 1.82 -7.86
N PHE A 132 -9.74 1.21 -6.87
CA PHE A 132 -9.07 0.61 -5.73
C PHE A 132 -9.25 -0.90 -5.75
N VAL A 133 -8.16 -1.65 -5.74
CA VAL A 133 -8.15 -3.11 -5.79
C VAL A 133 -7.42 -3.64 -4.56
N SER A 134 -8.17 -4.22 -3.63
CA SER A 134 -7.61 -4.84 -2.42
C SER A 134 -7.33 -6.31 -2.68
N VAL A 135 -6.10 -6.75 -2.45
CA VAL A 135 -5.63 -8.09 -2.81
C VAL A 135 -5.22 -8.91 -1.60
N ASP A 136 -5.29 -10.22 -1.77
CA ASP A 136 -4.91 -11.25 -0.81
C ASP A 136 -3.47 -11.73 -1.08
N TYR A 137 -2.85 -12.30 -0.05
CA TYR A 137 -1.61 -13.07 -0.15
C TYR A 137 -1.60 -14.16 0.93
N ARG A 138 -0.83 -15.25 0.74
CA ARG A 138 -0.64 -16.29 1.77
C ARG A 138 0.02 -15.70 3.00
N LEU A 139 -0.56 -15.97 4.15
CA LEU A 139 0.00 -15.54 5.44
C LEU A 139 1.25 -16.38 5.79
N ASN A 140 2.09 -15.87 6.68
CA ASN A 140 3.30 -16.55 7.11
C ASN A 140 3.06 -17.89 7.83
N SER A 141 1.84 -18.12 8.31
CA SER A 141 1.38 -19.42 8.84
C SER A 141 0.92 -20.40 7.75
N GLU A 142 0.72 -19.91 6.52
CA GLU A 142 0.28 -20.69 5.37
C GLU A 142 1.46 -21.09 4.48
N ALA A 143 2.40 -20.16 4.27
CA ALA A 143 3.62 -20.42 3.49
C ALA A 143 4.74 -19.44 3.88
N ALA A 144 5.98 -19.88 3.76
CA ALA A 144 7.15 -19.04 3.95
C ALA A 144 7.43 -18.18 2.71
N PHE A 145 8.22 -17.10 2.87
CA PHE A 145 8.74 -16.32 1.75
C PHE A 145 9.56 -17.23 0.81
N PRO A 146 9.37 -17.10 -0.50
CA PRO A 146 8.81 -15.97 -1.27
C PRO A 146 7.32 -16.10 -1.66
N ALA A 147 6.53 -16.95 -1.04
CA ALA A 147 5.14 -17.17 -1.41
C ALA A 147 4.33 -15.84 -1.46
N GLN A 148 4.52 -14.95 -0.50
CA GLN A 148 3.78 -13.69 -0.39
C GLN A 148 4.03 -12.77 -1.58
N ILE A 149 5.29 -12.64 -2.01
CA ILE A 149 5.63 -11.78 -3.14
C ILE A 149 5.14 -12.37 -4.47
N TYR A 150 5.15 -13.69 -4.62
CA TYR A 150 4.57 -14.37 -5.77
C TYR A 150 3.07 -14.09 -5.89
N ASP A 151 2.35 -14.14 -4.76
CA ASP A 151 0.91 -13.90 -4.69
C ASP A 151 0.55 -12.44 -5.06
N VAL A 152 1.29 -11.47 -4.53
CA VAL A 152 1.07 -10.05 -4.84
C VAL A 152 1.39 -9.75 -6.31
N LYS A 153 2.47 -10.31 -6.86
CA LYS A 153 2.79 -10.18 -8.28
C LYS A 153 1.74 -10.83 -9.17
N ALA A 154 1.23 -12.00 -8.79
CA ALA A 154 0.12 -12.65 -9.49
C ALA A 154 -1.13 -11.76 -9.52
N ALA A 155 -1.44 -11.07 -8.42
CA ALA A 155 -2.57 -10.15 -8.39
C ALA A 155 -2.40 -8.97 -9.36
N VAL A 156 -1.20 -8.37 -9.45
CA VAL A 156 -0.94 -7.29 -10.42
C VAL A 156 -1.00 -7.80 -11.86
N ARG A 157 -0.46 -8.99 -12.17
CA ARG A 157 -0.60 -9.61 -13.50
C ARG A 157 -2.07 -9.86 -13.84
N PHE A 158 -2.85 -10.38 -12.88
CA PHE A 158 -4.28 -10.61 -13.06
C PHE A 158 -5.04 -9.31 -13.35
N VAL A 159 -4.83 -8.27 -12.56
CA VAL A 159 -5.44 -6.94 -12.79
C VAL A 159 -5.12 -6.42 -14.18
N ARG A 160 -3.88 -6.55 -14.63
CA ARG A 160 -3.46 -6.11 -15.97
C ARG A 160 -4.09 -6.94 -17.07
N ALA A 161 -4.12 -8.25 -16.94
CA ALA A 161 -4.70 -9.19 -17.91
C ALA A 161 -6.21 -8.96 -18.10
N HIS A 162 -6.91 -8.70 -17.01
CA HIS A 162 -8.37 -8.53 -16.96
C HIS A 162 -8.81 -7.04 -16.92
N ALA A 163 -7.89 -6.10 -17.17
CA ALA A 163 -8.18 -4.68 -17.08
C ALA A 163 -9.37 -4.24 -17.92
N ALA A 164 -9.51 -4.79 -19.12
CA ALA A 164 -10.63 -4.47 -20.01
C ALA A 164 -11.98 -4.91 -19.45
N GLU A 165 -12.04 -6.06 -18.80
CA GLU A 165 -13.25 -6.61 -18.17
C GLU A 165 -13.76 -5.70 -17.04
N TYR A 166 -12.84 -5.14 -16.24
CA TYR A 166 -13.16 -4.27 -15.11
C TYR A 166 -13.19 -2.79 -15.49
N GLY A 167 -12.91 -2.45 -16.77
CA GLY A 167 -12.83 -1.07 -17.24
C GLY A 167 -11.65 -0.30 -16.66
N LEU A 168 -10.56 -0.98 -16.37
CA LEU A 168 -9.32 -0.44 -15.81
C LEU A 168 -8.31 -0.13 -16.91
N ASP A 169 -7.32 0.70 -16.57
CA ASP A 169 -6.20 1.01 -17.45
C ASP A 169 -4.98 0.13 -17.08
N PRO A 170 -4.59 -0.83 -17.94
CA PRO A 170 -3.47 -1.72 -17.65
C PRO A 170 -2.12 -1.02 -17.60
N GLU A 171 -2.00 0.19 -18.19
CA GLU A 171 -0.76 0.96 -18.21
C GLU A 171 -0.61 1.91 -17.02
N ARG A 172 -1.71 2.19 -16.30
CA ARG A 172 -1.72 3.09 -15.14
C ARG A 172 -2.06 2.35 -13.85
N ILE A 173 -1.20 1.42 -13.46
CA ILE A 173 -1.30 0.64 -12.22
C ILE A 173 -0.23 1.13 -11.24
N ALA A 174 -0.65 1.57 -10.06
CA ALA A 174 0.21 1.81 -8.90
C ALA A 174 -0.05 0.74 -7.84
N ILE A 175 0.90 0.57 -6.91
CA ILE A 175 0.75 -0.31 -5.76
C ILE A 175 0.88 0.49 -4.46
N ALA A 176 0.15 0.08 -3.44
CA ALA A 176 0.23 0.66 -2.10
C ALA A 176 0.12 -0.43 -1.04
N GLY A 177 0.64 -0.15 0.13
CA GLY A 177 0.43 -1.00 1.29
C GLY A 177 0.67 -0.29 2.60
N THR A 178 0.31 -0.97 3.68
CA THR A 178 0.53 -0.55 5.06
C THR A 178 1.30 -1.62 5.80
N SER A 179 2.32 -1.25 6.61
CA SER A 179 3.07 -2.21 7.44
C SER A 179 3.63 -3.39 6.61
N ALA A 180 3.31 -4.63 6.95
CA ALA A 180 3.68 -5.82 6.17
C ALA A 180 3.24 -5.77 4.70
N GLY A 181 2.09 -5.14 4.40
CA GLY A 181 1.64 -4.93 3.02
C GLY A 181 2.46 -3.88 2.29
N ALA A 182 2.96 -2.85 2.99
CA ALA A 182 3.88 -1.88 2.42
C ALA A 182 5.23 -2.51 2.09
N HIS A 183 5.73 -3.42 2.94
CA HIS A 183 6.88 -4.26 2.63
C HIS A 183 6.70 -4.99 1.30
N LEU A 184 5.58 -5.73 1.14
CA LEU A 184 5.31 -6.49 -0.09
C LEU A 184 5.10 -5.58 -1.31
N ALA A 185 4.48 -4.41 -1.12
CA ALA A 185 4.33 -3.42 -2.18
C ALA A 185 5.69 -2.85 -2.63
N ALA A 186 6.56 -2.50 -1.67
CA ALA A 186 7.91 -2.04 -1.95
C ALA A 186 8.75 -3.15 -2.61
N GLU A 187 8.66 -4.39 -2.11
CA GLU A 187 9.36 -5.55 -2.67
C GLU A 187 8.95 -5.79 -4.14
N LEU A 188 7.65 -5.77 -4.44
CA LEU A 188 7.16 -5.86 -5.83
C LEU A 188 7.76 -4.74 -6.69
N ALA A 189 7.72 -3.50 -6.20
CA ALA A 189 8.13 -2.34 -6.96
C ALA A 189 9.62 -2.37 -7.31
N VAL A 190 10.50 -2.77 -6.36
CA VAL A 190 11.95 -2.81 -6.56
C VAL A 190 12.45 -4.09 -7.26
N THR A 191 11.61 -5.14 -7.33
CA THR A 191 11.96 -6.43 -7.94
C THR A 191 11.25 -6.69 -9.26
N SER A 192 10.78 -5.64 -9.93
CA SER A 192 10.21 -5.77 -11.28
C SER A 192 11.21 -6.40 -12.23
N GLY A 193 10.78 -7.49 -12.91
CA GLY A 193 11.63 -8.24 -13.83
C GLY A 193 12.62 -9.22 -13.19
N ASN A 194 12.68 -9.31 -11.86
CA ASN A 194 13.45 -10.35 -11.17
C ASN A 194 12.70 -11.68 -11.28
N LYS A 195 13.23 -12.61 -12.09
CA LYS A 195 12.59 -13.91 -12.38
C LYS A 195 12.48 -14.80 -11.15
N ASP A 196 13.41 -14.70 -10.20
CA ASP A 196 13.42 -15.53 -8.99
C ASP A 196 12.31 -15.11 -8.02
N LEU A 197 11.80 -13.89 -8.17
CA LEU A 197 10.71 -13.35 -7.35
C LEU A 197 9.41 -13.11 -8.14
N GLU A 198 9.30 -13.59 -9.39
CA GLU A 198 8.08 -13.42 -10.17
C GLU A 198 7.01 -14.46 -9.83
N GLY A 199 7.40 -15.67 -9.52
CA GLY A 199 6.48 -16.79 -9.31
C GLY A 199 5.67 -17.14 -10.56
N ASN A 200 4.83 -18.16 -10.45
CA ASN A 200 3.93 -18.60 -11.53
C ASN A 200 2.47 -18.75 -11.07
N GLU A 201 2.17 -18.30 -9.87
CA GLU A 201 0.84 -18.28 -9.28
C GLU A 201 -0.14 -17.53 -10.18
N GLY A 202 -1.36 -18.04 -10.31
CA GLY A 202 -2.45 -17.42 -11.07
C GLY A 202 -2.23 -17.34 -12.59
N GLY A 203 -1.11 -17.82 -13.11
CA GLY A 203 -0.78 -17.72 -14.54
C GLY A 203 -0.56 -16.28 -15.00
N ASN A 204 -1.08 -15.91 -16.18
CA ASN A 204 -0.94 -14.59 -16.80
C ASN A 204 0.53 -14.13 -16.92
N LEU A 205 1.45 -15.07 -17.17
CA LEU A 205 2.89 -14.82 -17.18
C LEU A 205 3.36 -13.96 -18.35
N GLU A 206 2.55 -13.82 -19.36
CA GLU A 206 2.75 -12.91 -20.49
C GLU A 206 2.50 -11.42 -20.11
N TYR A 207 1.89 -11.16 -18.95
CA TYR A 207 1.66 -9.82 -18.43
C TYR A 207 2.69 -9.45 -17.38
N SER A 208 3.13 -8.20 -17.39
CA SER A 208 4.11 -7.68 -16.43
C SER A 208 3.48 -7.45 -15.05
N SER A 209 4.21 -7.75 -13.98
CA SER A 209 3.88 -7.33 -12.60
C SER A 209 4.37 -5.92 -12.25
N SER A 210 5.06 -5.22 -13.17
CA SER A 210 5.58 -3.87 -12.93
C SER A 210 4.46 -2.86 -12.67
N VAL A 211 4.79 -1.79 -11.93
CA VAL A 211 3.86 -0.73 -11.55
C VAL A 211 4.45 0.64 -11.85
N LYS A 212 3.59 1.65 -12.03
CA LYS A 212 3.96 3.05 -12.29
C LYS A 212 4.48 3.78 -11.06
N ALA A 213 4.04 3.38 -9.87
CA ALA A 213 4.37 4.05 -8.63
C ALA A 213 4.13 3.13 -7.43
N CYS A 214 4.85 3.36 -6.34
CA CYS A 214 4.67 2.65 -5.08
C CYS A 214 4.40 3.63 -3.93
N VAL A 215 3.41 3.31 -3.11
CA VAL A 215 3.08 4.03 -1.88
C VAL A 215 3.35 3.11 -0.69
N ASP A 216 4.37 3.45 0.10
CA ASP A 216 4.80 2.71 1.28
C ASP A 216 4.40 3.48 2.55
N TYR A 217 3.48 2.94 3.32
CA TYR A 217 3.14 3.42 4.65
C TYR A 217 3.76 2.53 5.72
N TYR A 218 4.84 3.01 6.33
CA TYR A 218 5.54 2.38 7.46
C TYR A 218 5.89 0.90 7.25
N GLY A 219 6.35 0.53 6.06
CA GLY A 219 6.77 -0.83 5.75
C GLY A 219 8.13 -1.20 6.34
N PRO A 220 8.31 -2.45 6.82
CA PRO A 220 9.64 -3.01 7.02
C PRO A 220 10.38 -3.10 5.68
N THR A 221 11.63 -2.69 5.63
CA THR A 221 12.42 -2.67 4.37
C THR A 221 13.74 -3.40 4.48
N ASN A 222 14.17 -3.70 5.73
CA ASN A 222 15.33 -4.52 6.05
C ASN A 222 15.01 -5.43 7.24
N LEU A 223 14.66 -6.67 6.95
CA LEU A 223 14.23 -7.63 7.98
C LEU A 223 15.35 -7.96 8.99
N LEU A 224 16.61 -7.77 8.63
CA LEU A 224 17.74 -8.04 9.52
C LEU A 224 18.00 -6.95 10.56
N THR A 225 17.40 -5.76 10.42
CA THR A 225 17.77 -4.61 11.27
C THR A 225 16.63 -4.05 12.12
N MET A 226 15.45 -4.68 12.10
CA MET A 226 14.25 -4.19 12.82
C MET A 226 14.55 -3.96 14.32
N ALA A 227 15.06 -4.98 15.04
CA ALA A 227 15.31 -4.86 16.46
C ALA A 227 16.38 -3.80 16.82
N PRO A 228 17.59 -3.77 16.22
CA PRO A 228 18.61 -2.79 16.59
C PRO A 228 18.26 -1.35 16.17
N GLU A 229 17.36 -1.16 15.20
CA GLU A 229 16.91 0.17 14.78
C GLU A 229 15.76 0.72 15.64
N MET A 230 15.15 -0.09 16.48
CA MET A 230 14.10 0.36 17.37
C MET A 230 14.62 1.37 18.40
N SER A 231 13.96 2.52 18.49
CA SER A 231 14.33 3.55 19.45
C SER A 231 14.13 3.09 20.89
N THR A 232 15.18 3.19 21.71
CA THR A 232 15.10 2.86 23.16
C THR A 232 14.14 3.75 23.95
N LYS A 233 13.67 4.85 23.35
CA LYS A 233 12.60 5.70 23.92
C LYS A 233 11.21 5.13 23.67
N LEU A 234 11.05 4.26 22.67
CA LEU A 234 9.78 3.68 22.27
C LEU A 234 9.62 2.25 22.75
N GLN A 235 10.73 1.50 22.78
CA GLN A 235 10.72 0.11 23.18
C GLN A 235 12.06 -0.25 23.84
N ASP A 236 11.99 -1.03 24.89
CA ASP A 236 13.17 -1.62 25.54
C ASP A 236 13.91 -2.57 24.57
N PRO A 237 15.25 -2.59 24.56
CA PRO A 237 16.02 -3.43 23.64
C PRO A 237 15.72 -4.94 23.75
N ALA A 238 15.44 -5.44 24.96
CA ALA A 238 15.08 -6.86 25.12
C ALA A 238 13.70 -7.15 24.53
N GLN A 239 12.76 -6.23 24.68
CA GLN A 239 11.45 -6.32 24.06
C GLN A 239 11.55 -6.21 22.53
N ALA A 240 12.38 -5.30 22.00
CA ALA A 240 12.62 -5.19 20.58
C ALA A 240 13.22 -6.48 20.00
N ALA A 241 14.18 -7.09 20.71
CA ALA A 241 14.76 -8.37 20.33
C ALA A 241 13.73 -9.51 20.38
N GLU A 242 12.87 -9.56 21.40
CA GLU A 242 11.80 -10.55 21.44
C GLU A 242 10.79 -10.37 20.28
N THR A 243 10.46 -9.12 19.95
CA THR A 243 9.49 -8.80 18.91
C THR A 243 10.00 -9.12 17.51
N HIS A 244 11.28 -8.87 17.21
CA HIS A 244 11.81 -8.87 15.85
C HIS A 244 12.93 -9.89 15.60
N ASP A 245 13.64 -10.36 16.65
CA ASP A 245 14.78 -11.25 16.50
C ASP A 245 14.48 -12.70 16.91
N SER A 246 13.45 -12.91 17.73
CA SER A 246 13.13 -14.24 18.29
C SER A 246 12.59 -15.18 17.20
N VAL A 247 12.59 -16.49 17.50
CA VAL A 247 11.97 -17.51 16.63
C VAL A 247 10.46 -17.30 16.46
N ARG A 248 9.83 -16.52 17.34
CA ARG A 248 8.40 -16.18 17.31
C ARG A 248 8.13 -14.86 16.60
N ALA A 249 9.17 -14.12 16.23
CA ALA A 249 9.03 -12.90 15.46
C ALA A 249 8.36 -13.18 14.11
N ASN A 250 7.49 -12.29 13.68
CA ASN A 250 6.81 -12.44 12.38
C ASN A 250 7.77 -12.52 11.20
N GLU A 251 8.91 -11.82 11.30
CA GLU A 251 10.00 -11.87 10.32
C GLU A 251 10.65 -13.25 10.25
N SER A 252 10.85 -13.90 11.41
CA SER A 252 11.41 -15.26 11.48
C SER A 252 10.45 -16.29 10.92
N ILE A 253 9.15 -16.14 11.20
CA ILE A 253 8.09 -17.00 10.66
C ILE A 253 7.96 -16.78 9.15
N LEU A 254 7.98 -15.54 8.69
CA LEU A 254 7.96 -15.20 7.25
C LEU A 254 9.10 -15.89 6.50
N LEU A 255 10.30 -15.90 7.08
CA LEU A 255 11.46 -16.56 6.46
C LEU A 255 11.47 -18.10 6.63
N GLY A 256 10.54 -18.68 7.40
CA GLY A 256 10.56 -20.09 7.75
C GLY A 256 11.76 -20.49 8.63
N PHE A 257 12.34 -19.55 9.40
CA PHE A 257 13.54 -19.76 10.20
C PHE A 257 13.21 -19.76 11.70
N VAL A 258 12.54 -20.83 12.15
CA VAL A 258 11.87 -20.93 13.46
C VAL A 258 12.29 -22.13 14.31
N GLY A 259 13.38 -22.82 13.96
CA GLY A 259 13.93 -23.92 14.75
C GLY A 259 14.64 -23.45 16.03
N GLU A 260 15.05 -24.38 16.85
CA GLU A 260 15.83 -24.10 18.07
C GLU A 260 17.13 -23.35 17.71
N GLY A 261 17.40 -22.24 18.43
CA GLY A 261 18.56 -21.38 18.16
C GLY A 261 18.49 -20.55 16.90
N GLN A 262 17.37 -20.59 16.20
CA GLN A 262 17.11 -19.80 14.98
C GLN A 262 16.45 -18.46 15.34
N GLY A 263 15.92 -17.76 14.32
CA GLY A 263 15.35 -16.42 14.42
C GLY A 263 16.22 -15.39 13.72
N VAL A 264 15.61 -14.27 13.34
CA VAL A 264 16.29 -13.20 12.57
C VAL A 264 17.50 -12.64 13.30
N GLY A 265 17.49 -12.60 14.64
CA GLY A 265 18.66 -12.18 15.43
C GLY A 265 19.90 -13.05 15.20
N THR A 266 19.73 -14.34 14.97
CA THR A 266 20.82 -15.26 14.58
C THR A 266 21.31 -14.94 13.17
N LEU A 267 20.41 -14.71 12.21
CA LEU A 267 20.78 -14.33 10.83
C LEU A 267 21.54 -13.01 10.82
N ARG A 268 21.10 -12.03 11.61
CA ARG A 268 21.80 -10.74 11.74
C ARG A 268 23.25 -10.92 12.21
N LYS A 269 23.48 -11.69 13.26
CA LYS A 269 24.85 -11.96 13.78
C LYS A 269 25.74 -12.61 12.72
N VAL A 270 25.22 -13.57 11.96
CA VAL A 270 25.93 -14.21 10.84
C VAL A 270 26.24 -13.18 9.72
N ALA A 271 25.28 -12.31 9.42
CA ALA A 271 25.45 -11.26 8.41
C ALA A 271 26.50 -10.21 8.85
N GLU A 272 26.45 -9.75 10.08
CA GLU A 272 27.41 -8.79 10.66
C GLU A 272 28.84 -9.36 10.70
N ALA A 273 28.97 -10.63 11.07
CA ALA A 273 30.25 -11.34 11.07
C ALA A 273 30.76 -11.68 9.65
N GLN A 274 29.95 -11.46 8.60
CA GLN A 274 30.26 -11.90 7.23
C GLN A 274 30.64 -13.38 7.14
N ASP A 275 30.09 -14.21 8.02
CA ASP A 275 30.44 -15.63 8.12
C ASP A 275 29.73 -16.45 7.01
N LYS A 276 30.34 -16.45 5.83
CA LYS A 276 29.87 -17.22 4.67
C LYS A 276 29.98 -18.74 4.85
N THR A 277 30.70 -19.19 5.91
CA THR A 277 30.83 -20.61 6.23
C THR A 277 29.74 -21.11 7.13
N SER A 278 28.97 -20.22 7.74
CA SER A 278 27.82 -20.53 8.58
C SER A 278 26.79 -21.39 7.80
N PRO A 279 26.24 -22.43 8.44
CA PRO A 279 25.14 -23.19 7.84
C PRO A 279 23.90 -22.32 7.57
N TYR A 280 23.80 -21.13 8.17
CA TYR A 280 22.71 -20.19 8.02
C TYR A 280 22.93 -19.13 6.95
N TRP A 281 24.09 -19.14 6.24
CA TRP A 281 24.38 -18.09 5.24
C TRP A 281 23.31 -17.99 4.13
N LYS A 282 22.80 -19.13 3.66
CA LYS A 282 21.70 -19.15 2.67
C LYS A 282 20.43 -18.45 3.20
N MET A 283 20.16 -18.54 4.49
CA MET A 283 19.03 -17.83 5.09
C MET A 283 19.29 -16.34 5.25
N VAL A 284 20.56 -15.95 5.44
CA VAL A 284 20.95 -14.52 5.37
C VAL A 284 20.70 -13.96 3.97
N GLU A 285 21.06 -14.72 2.94
CA GLU A 285 20.79 -14.33 1.55
C GLU A 285 19.29 -14.24 1.28
N LEU A 286 18.50 -15.19 1.78
CA LEU A 286 17.03 -15.13 1.69
C LEU A 286 16.46 -13.91 2.43
N ALA A 287 16.92 -13.61 3.63
CA ALA A 287 16.49 -12.43 4.39
C ALA A 287 16.84 -11.12 3.65
N LYS A 288 17.97 -11.05 2.98
CA LYS A 288 18.33 -9.92 2.12
C LYS A 288 17.48 -9.86 0.86
N LEU A 289 17.17 -11.01 0.26
CA LEU A 289 16.28 -11.10 -0.89
C LEU A 289 14.87 -10.63 -0.53
N ALA A 290 14.39 -10.92 0.69
CA ALA A 290 13.12 -10.48 1.24
C ALA A 290 13.16 -9.06 1.84
N SER A 291 14.18 -8.27 1.54
CA SER A 291 14.34 -6.92 2.10
C SER A 291 14.48 -5.89 0.98
N PRO A 292 13.43 -5.11 0.69
CA PRO A 292 13.40 -4.16 -0.43
C PRO A 292 14.64 -3.28 -0.55
N VAL A 293 15.21 -2.85 0.56
CA VAL A 293 16.39 -1.96 0.57
C VAL A 293 17.60 -2.52 -0.18
N TYR A 294 17.74 -3.85 -0.24
CA TYR A 294 18.84 -4.51 -0.97
C TYR A 294 18.53 -4.74 -2.45
N GLN A 295 17.26 -4.59 -2.85
CA GLN A 295 16.79 -4.88 -4.21
C GLN A 295 16.63 -3.60 -5.06
N VAL A 296 16.80 -2.42 -4.47
CA VAL A 296 16.64 -1.14 -5.17
C VAL A 296 17.61 -1.03 -6.32
N THR A 297 17.09 -0.74 -7.51
CA THR A 297 17.87 -0.40 -8.71
C THR A 297 17.35 0.91 -9.31
N LYS A 298 18.08 1.48 -10.26
CA LYS A 298 17.66 2.68 -11.00
C LYS A 298 16.36 2.51 -11.80
N ASP A 299 15.94 1.27 -12.01
CA ASP A 299 14.75 0.92 -12.79
C ASP A 299 13.48 0.79 -11.91
N ALA A 300 13.61 1.00 -10.59
CA ALA A 300 12.47 1.06 -9.68
C ALA A 300 11.56 2.25 -10.01
N PRO A 301 10.23 2.10 -9.87
CA PRO A 301 9.29 3.20 -10.08
C PRO A 301 9.44 4.28 -9.00
N PRO A 302 8.83 5.46 -9.17
CA PRO A 302 8.73 6.47 -8.12
C PRO A 302 8.07 5.97 -6.84
N PHE A 303 8.54 6.46 -5.68
CA PHE A 303 8.03 6.09 -4.36
C PHE A 303 7.46 7.28 -3.58
N PHE A 304 6.33 7.05 -2.92
CA PHE A 304 5.87 7.86 -1.79
C PHE A 304 6.01 7.03 -0.52
N ILE A 305 6.72 7.55 0.47
CA ILE A 305 6.99 6.88 1.75
C ILE A 305 6.42 7.72 2.87
N ALA A 306 5.69 7.12 3.80
CA ALA A 306 5.17 7.81 4.98
C ALA A 306 5.40 7.00 6.25
N HIS A 307 5.90 7.65 7.33
CA HIS A 307 6.19 6.96 8.59
C HIS A 307 5.94 7.85 9.81
N GLY A 308 5.52 7.23 10.90
CA GLY A 308 5.35 7.89 12.20
C GLY A 308 6.62 7.93 13.02
N GLY A 309 6.96 9.11 13.58
CA GLY A 309 8.15 9.25 14.43
C GLY A 309 8.02 8.53 15.79
N HIS A 310 6.80 8.19 16.21
CA HIS A 310 6.51 7.42 17.44
C HIS A 310 6.06 5.98 17.12
N ASP A 311 6.47 5.46 15.98
CA ASP A 311 6.19 4.07 15.63
C ASP A 311 7.01 3.12 16.51
N SER A 312 6.31 2.33 17.33
CA SER A 312 6.89 1.34 18.25
C SER A 312 6.81 -0.08 17.72
N LEU A 313 6.32 -0.29 16.49
CA LEU A 313 6.24 -1.60 15.83
C LEU A 313 7.25 -1.73 14.68
N VAL A 314 7.35 -0.70 13.83
CA VAL A 314 8.31 -0.66 12.74
C VAL A 314 9.19 0.57 12.96
N PRO A 315 10.50 0.41 13.16
CA PRO A 315 11.38 1.57 13.38
C PRO A 315 11.43 2.47 12.14
N ILE A 316 11.34 3.78 12.34
CA ILE A 316 11.37 4.77 11.26
C ILE A 316 12.61 4.65 10.36
N GLN A 317 13.70 4.10 10.89
CA GLN A 317 14.94 3.83 10.15
C GLN A 317 14.70 2.94 8.92
N GLN A 318 13.70 2.09 8.95
CA GLN A 318 13.31 1.25 7.82
C GLN A 318 12.94 2.11 6.61
N SER A 319 12.09 3.12 6.80
CA SER A 319 11.72 4.08 5.74
C SER A 319 12.89 5.00 5.34
N ILE A 320 13.72 5.43 6.30
CA ILE A 320 14.91 6.26 6.02
C ILE A 320 15.91 5.47 5.16
N SER A 321 16.12 4.18 5.47
CA SER A 321 17.02 3.31 4.71
C SER A 321 16.54 3.08 3.29
N LEU A 322 15.21 2.83 3.10
CA LEU A 322 14.63 2.72 1.77
C LEU A 322 14.74 4.03 0.99
N GLN A 323 14.41 5.17 1.60
CA GLN A 323 14.55 6.48 0.98
C GLN A 323 15.97 6.71 0.50
N LYS A 324 16.96 6.40 1.37
CA LYS A 324 18.38 6.54 1.01
C LYS A 324 18.73 5.65 -0.18
N ALA A 325 18.37 4.38 -0.18
CA ALA A 325 18.64 3.46 -1.28
C ALA A 325 18.03 3.93 -2.61
N LEU A 326 16.78 4.42 -2.59
CA LEU A 326 16.12 4.99 -3.76
C LEU A 326 16.84 6.25 -4.27
N THR A 327 17.22 7.13 -3.36
CA THR A 327 17.95 8.37 -3.71
C THR A 327 19.33 8.05 -4.31
N ASP A 328 20.07 7.13 -3.71
CA ASP A 328 21.39 6.69 -4.21
C ASP A 328 21.29 6.05 -5.60
N ALA A 329 20.18 5.37 -5.89
CA ALA A 329 19.88 4.79 -7.21
C ALA A 329 19.33 5.81 -8.23
N GLY A 330 19.08 7.06 -7.84
CA GLY A 330 18.50 8.10 -8.69
C GLY A 330 17.00 7.96 -8.94
N VAL A 331 16.29 7.21 -8.10
CA VAL A 331 14.84 6.99 -8.19
C VAL A 331 14.10 8.16 -7.53
N GLU A 332 13.08 8.70 -8.21
CA GLU A 332 12.21 9.72 -7.63
C GLU A 332 11.52 9.19 -6.37
N ASN A 333 11.67 9.89 -5.26
CA ASN A 333 11.01 9.51 -4.02
C ASN A 333 10.61 10.73 -3.20
N LEU A 334 9.55 10.60 -2.41
CA LEU A 334 9.06 11.59 -1.46
C LEU A 334 8.83 10.90 -0.12
N PHE A 335 9.57 11.32 0.92
CA PHE A 335 9.39 10.82 2.27
C PHE A 335 8.70 11.87 3.15
N MET A 336 7.63 11.47 3.81
CA MET A 336 6.93 12.28 4.80
C MET A 336 6.94 11.60 6.17
N CYS A 337 7.39 12.34 7.18
CA CYS A 337 7.38 11.89 8.56
C CYS A 337 6.44 12.75 9.40
N ASN A 338 5.44 12.10 10.02
CA ASN A 338 4.71 12.73 11.12
C ASN A 338 5.39 12.36 12.43
N SER A 339 6.15 13.31 13.00
CA SER A 339 6.98 13.07 14.18
C SER A 339 6.23 12.58 15.42
N GLN A 340 4.91 12.79 15.49
CA GLN A 340 4.06 12.42 16.62
C GLN A 340 3.19 11.20 16.36
N ALA A 341 3.10 10.74 15.12
CA ALA A 341 2.25 9.61 14.79
C ALA A 341 2.85 8.27 15.24
N PRO A 342 2.04 7.36 15.77
CA PRO A 342 2.42 5.97 16.02
C PRO A 342 2.36 5.13 14.73
N HIS A 343 2.47 3.81 14.85
CA HIS A 343 2.19 2.85 13.78
C HIS A 343 0.74 2.97 13.32
N GLY A 344 0.50 3.42 12.09
CA GLY A 344 -0.86 3.60 11.56
C GLY A 344 -1.05 4.92 10.80
N TYR A 345 -2.16 5.60 11.03
CA TYR A 345 -2.54 6.80 10.31
C TYR A 345 -1.58 7.98 10.54
N GLN A 346 -1.04 8.56 9.47
CA GLN A 346 0.00 9.58 9.52
C GLN A 346 -0.52 11.03 9.45
N GLY A 347 -1.83 11.23 9.51
CA GLY A 347 -2.47 12.54 9.48
C GLY A 347 -2.95 12.98 8.10
N GLU A 348 -3.85 13.95 8.10
CA GLU A 348 -4.55 14.41 6.89
C GLU A 348 -3.60 15.08 5.87
N ASP A 349 -2.61 15.84 6.35
CA ASP A 349 -1.67 16.53 5.45
C ASP A 349 -0.78 15.53 4.69
N THR A 350 -0.36 14.44 5.36
CA THR A 350 0.36 13.34 4.72
C THR A 350 -0.50 12.68 3.65
N ASN A 351 -1.77 12.43 3.95
CA ASN A 351 -2.70 11.82 3.00
C ASN A 351 -2.97 12.72 1.78
N LYS A 352 -3.18 14.02 2.00
CA LYS A 352 -3.34 14.99 0.90
C LYS A 352 -2.09 15.05 0.02
N ALA A 353 -0.91 15.02 0.63
CA ALA A 353 0.34 14.99 -0.12
C ALA A 353 0.48 13.70 -0.94
N MET A 354 0.16 12.56 -0.33
CA MET A 354 0.13 11.26 -1.02
C MET A 354 -0.83 11.29 -2.20
N MET A 355 -2.07 11.75 -2.02
CA MET A 355 -3.05 11.79 -3.10
C MET A 355 -2.63 12.70 -4.26
N ARG A 356 -2.07 13.89 -3.98
CA ARG A 356 -1.53 14.78 -5.03
C ARG A 356 -0.39 14.12 -5.78
N TRP A 357 0.51 13.45 -5.06
CA TRP A 357 1.63 12.73 -5.65
C TRP A 357 1.13 11.56 -6.50
N LEU A 358 0.23 10.73 -5.97
CA LEU A 358 -0.33 9.57 -6.68
C LEU A 358 -1.08 9.98 -7.95
N CYS A 359 -1.92 11.03 -7.88
CA CYS A 359 -2.62 11.59 -9.05
C CYS A 359 -1.63 11.99 -10.15
N ARG A 360 -0.51 12.65 -9.78
CA ARG A 360 0.54 13.01 -10.74
C ARG A 360 1.17 11.76 -11.38
N GLN A 361 1.48 10.72 -10.61
CA GLN A 361 2.10 9.49 -11.13
C GLN A 361 1.17 8.70 -12.06
N LEU A 362 -0.14 8.84 -11.86
CA LEU A 362 -1.16 8.14 -12.64
C LEU A 362 -1.83 9.02 -13.72
N ASP A 363 -1.31 10.22 -13.99
CA ASP A 363 -1.87 11.19 -14.95
C ASP A 363 -3.35 11.50 -14.68
N VAL A 364 -3.69 11.68 -13.40
CA VAL A 364 -5.03 12.03 -12.94
C VAL A 364 -5.05 13.47 -12.43
N LYS A 365 -6.12 14.20 -12.72
CA LYS A 365 -6.31 15.54 -12.18
C LYS A 365 -6.65 15.43 -10.69
N TYR A 366 -5.86 16.13 -9.86
CA TYR A 366 -6.14 16.27 -8.42
C TYR A 366 -7.20 17.32 -8.14
#